data_898e63d89e5e07b481e8d63320d9a240
#
_entry.id   898e63d89e5e07b481e8d63320d9a240
#
_cell.length_a   1.000
_cell.length_b   1.000
_cell.length_c   1.000
_cell.angle_alpha   90.00
_cell.angle_beta   90.00
_cell.angle_gamma   90.00
#
_symmetry.space_group_name_H-M   'P 1'
#
loop_
_entity.id
_entity.type
_entity.pdbx_description
1 polymer ?
#
loop_
_entity_poly.entity_id
_entity_poly.type
_entity_poly.pdbx_seq_one_letter_code
_entity_poly.pdbx_strand_id
1 'polypeptide(L)'
;MATYVLLSTLTQHGRETLHSNPDRVLGVNEEVERFGCHVVAQYPLLGPYDFLTIVEAPDNETVGHLSVDLGSRGTVNILTLPALSTDGFLATLKGSEQLAAAPVVGGGETGATTSRSRKRTTRSS
;
A
#
# COMPACT_ATOMS: atom_id res chain seq x y z
N MET A 1 -8.22 12.52 -2.51
CA MET A 1 -7.35 11.76 -1.59
C MET A 1 -7.06 10.39 -2.15
N ALA A 2 -5.84 9.96 -2.04
CA ALA A 2 -5.44 8.63 -2.48
C ALA A 2 -5.46 7.68 -1.29
N THR A 3 -5.62 6.40 -1.57
CA THR A 3 -5.71 5.35 -0.55
C THR A 3 -4.39 4.57 -0.48
N TYR A 4 -3.96 4.28 0.73
CA TYR A 4 -2.73 3.52 0.97
C TYR A 4 -2.99 2.45 2.01
N VAL A 5 -2.27 1.34 1.87
CA VAL A 5 -2.28 0.26 2.86
C VAL A 5 -0.92 0.27 3.55
N LEU A 6 -0.94 0.36 4.87
CA LEU A 6 0.26 0.28 5.68
C LEU A 6 0.25 -1.07 6.39
N LEU A 7 1.25 -1.90 6.08
CA LEU A 7 1.45 -3.16 6.78
C LEU A 7 2.61 -2.94 7.75
N SER A 8 2.33 -3.05 9.04
CA SER A 8 3.29 -2.71 10.08
C SER A 8 3.75 -3.94 10.83
N THR A 9 5.03 -3.97 11.12
CA THR A 9 5.62 -5.00 11.97
C THR A 9 6.23 -4.30 13.18
N LEU A 10 5.87 -4.74 14.38
CA LEU A 10 6.42 -4.17 15.60
C LEU A 10 7.83 -4.69 15.83
N THR A 11 8.73 -3.80 16.25
CA THR A 11 10.02 -4.21 16.77
C THR A 11 9.83 -4.75 18.19
N GLN A 12 10.91 -5.29 18.78
CA GLN A 12 10.83 -5.71 20.19
C GLN A 12 10.43 -4.52 21.06
N HIS A 13 11.05 -3.37 20.84
CA HIS A 13 10.72 -2.16 21.60
C HIS A 13 9.25 -1.76 21.38
N GLY A 14 8.76 -1.88 20.15
CA GLY A 14 7.36 -1.57 19.85
C GLY A 14 6.39 -2.50 20.58
N ARG A 15 6.72 -3.79 20.63
CA ARG A 15 5.89 -4.74 21.37
C ARG A 15 5.88 -4.44 22.86
N GLU A 16 7.02 -4.08 23.43
CA GLU A 16 7.11 -3.72 24.84
C GLU A 16 6.28 -2.47 25.13
N THR A 17 6.38 -1.47 24.27
CA THR A 17 5.62 -0.23 24.41
C THR A 17 4.13 -0.50 24.34
N LEU A 18 3.70 -1.28 23.36
CA LEU A 18 2.28 -1.61 23.20
C LEU A 18 1.76 -2.40 24.40
N HIS A 19 2.55 -3.35 24.89
CA HIS A 19 2.13 -4.16 26.04
C HIS A 19 1.98 -3.31 27.31
N SER A 20 2.90 -2.36 27.53
CA SER A 20 2.83 -1.52 28.73
C SER A 20 1.79 -0.40 28.59
N ASN A 21 1.47 0.03 27.38
CA ASN A 21 0.49 1.10 27.15
C ASN A 21 -0.28 0.84 25.85
N PRO A 22 -1.31 -0.03 25.89
CA PRO A 22 -2.06 -0.36 24.67
C PRO A 22 -2.72 0.84 24.00
N ASP A 23 -3.09 1.86 24.78
CA ASP A 23 -3.74 3.06 24.20
C ASP A 23 -2.81 3.88 23.33
N ARG A 24 -1.53 3.55 23.30
CA ARG A 24 -0.55 4.21 22.43
C ARG A 24 -0.97 4.15 20.96
N VAL A 25 -1.67 3.08 20.55
CA VAL A 25 -2.19 2.95 19.19
C VAL A 25 -3.11 4.12 18.85
N LEU A 26 -3.98 4.49 19.79
CA LEU A 26 -4.92 5.61 19.56
C LEU A 26 -4.17 6.92 19.42
N GLY A 27 -3.13 7.12 20.23
CA GLY A 27 -2.29 8.32 20.14
C GLY A 27 -1.58 8.43 18.80
N VAL A 28 -1.08 7.31 18.28
CA VAL A 28 -0.43 7.30 16.98
C VAL A 28 -1.43 7.62 15.88
N ASN A 29 -2.65 7.09 15.97
CA ASN A 29 -3.68 7.39 14.98
C ASN A 29 -4.01 8.89 14.97
N GLU A 30 -4.01 9.54 16.11
CA GLU A 30 -4.21 11.00 16.18
C GLU A 30 -3.06 11.74 15.48
N GLU A 31 -1.83 11.25 15.66
CA GLU A 31 -0.68 11.84 14.98
C GLU A 31 -0.81 11.72 13.46
N VAL A 32 -1.29 10.58 12.99
CA VAL A 32 -1.53 10.37 11.56
C VAL A 32 -2.50 11.42 11.02
N GLU A 33 -3.56 11.70 11.77
CA GLU A 33 -4.52 12.74 11.38
C GLU A 33 -3.86 14.12 11.29
N ARG A 34 -2.96 14.42 12.21
CA ARG A 34 -2.25 15.71 12.20
C ARG A 34 -1.30 15.85 11.01
N PHE A 35 -0.88 14.75 10.42
CA PHE A 35 -0.10 14.77 9.18
C PHE A 35 -0.95 15.10 7.95
N GLY A 36 -2.26 15.21 8.12
CA GLY A 36 -3.15 15.41 6.99
C GLY A 36 -3.61 14.11 6.33
N CYS A 37 -3.34 12.98 6.97
CA CYS A 37 -3.80 11.68 6.53
C CYS A 37 -4.98 11.26 7.38
N HIS A 38 -5.82 10.38 6.84
CA HIS A 38 -7.01 9.93 7.54
C HIS A 38 -6.99 8.40 7.66
N VAL A 39 -7.10 7.91 8.89
CA VAL A 39 -7.19 6.46 9.13
C VAL A 39 -8.61 6.01 8.83
N VAL A 40 -8.75 5.23 7.76
CA VAL A 40 -10.05 4.70 7.34
C VAL A 40 -10.40 3.44 8.13
N ALA A 41 -9.42 2.55 8.31
CA ALA A 41 -9.63 1.30 9.01
C ALA A 41 -8.28 0.81 9.53
N GLN A 42 -8.31 0.05 10.60
CA GLN A 42 -7.10 -0.51 11.18
C GLN A 42 -7.44 -1.84 11.82
N TYR A 43 -6.62 -2.84 11.55
CA TYR A 43 -6.82 -4.19 12.07
C TYR A 43 -5.51 -4.73 12.63
N PRO A 44 -5.48 -5.14 13.92
CA PRO A 44 -4.39 -5.96 14.40
C PRO A 44 -4.43 -7.31 13.68
N LEU A 45 -3.28 -7.86 13.40
CA LEU A 45 -3.17 -9.09 12.62
C LEU A 45 -2.35 -10.13 13.38
N LEU A 46 -2.59 -11.38 13.04
CA LEU A 46 -1.73 -12.49 13.40
C LEU A 46 -0.92 -12.87 12.17
N GLY A 47 0.30 -13.35 12.38
CA GLY A 47 1.16 -13.78 11.27
C GLY A 47 2.32 -12.83 11.07
N PRO A 48 2.80 -12.67 9.82
CA PRO A 48 4.04 -11.92 9.58
C PRO A 48 3.92 -10.41 9.76
N TYR A 49 2.70 -9.87 9.80
CA TYR A 49 2.48 -8.45 10.06
C TYR A 49 1.62 -8.31 11.31
N ASP A 50 1.83 -7.21 12.04
CA ASP A 50 1.13 -6.97 13.30
C ASP A 50 -0.10 -6.08 13.13
N PHE A 51 -0.07 -5.16 12.14
CA PHE A 51 -1.21 -4.28 11.86
C PHE A 51 -1.36 -4.07 10.37
N LEU A 52 -2.61 -3.99 9.94
CA LEU A 52 -2.98 -3.46 8.63
C LEU A 52 -3.74 -2.17 8.88
N THR A 53 -3.26 -1.07 8.31
CA THR A 53 -3.92 0.22 8.45
C THR A 53 -4.21 0.76 7.06
N ILE A 54 -5.45 1.16 6.82
CA ILE A 54 -5.84 1.79 5.57
C ILE A 54 -5.95 3.28 5.83
N VAL A 55 -5.19 4.08 5.08
CA VAL A 55 -5.21 5.52 5.24
C VAL A 55 -5.52 6.20 3.91
N GLU A 56 -6.11 7.39 4.00
CA GLU A 56 -6.24 8.30 2.87
C GLU A 56 -5.27 9.44 3.09
N ALA A 57 -4.58 9.83 2.04
CA ALA A 57 -3.61 10.90 2.08
C ALA A 57 -3.69 11.73 0.79
N PRO A 58 -3.25 13.00 0.84
CA PRO A 58 -3.31 13.84 -0.37
C PRO A 58 -2.45 13.33 -1.50
N ASP A 59 -1.28 12.78 -1.19
CA ASP A 59 -0.32 12.37 -2.21
C ASP A 59 0.71 11.40 -1.62
N ASN A 60 1.55 10.86 -2.50
CA ASN A 60 2.59 9.92 -2.12
C ASN A 60 3.63 10.54 -1.20
N GLU A 61 3.96 11.80 -1.43
CA GLU A 61 4.97 12.50 -0.63
C GLU A 61 4.54 12.59 0.83
N THR A 62 3.27 12.91 1.07
CA THR A 62 2.74 13.01 2.43
C THR A 62 2.79 11.67 3.16
N VAL A 63 2.31 10.60 2.51
CA VAL A 63 2.33 9.29 3.15
C VAL A 63 3.75 8.75 3.29
N GLY A 64 4.62 9.09 2.36
CA GLY A 64 6.04 8.74 2.46
C GLY A 64 6.68 9.38 3.68
N HIS A 65 6.42 10.67 3.90
CA HIS A 65 6.90 11.37 5.08
C HIS A 65 6.36 10.74 6.37
N LEU A 66 5.06 10.43 6.37
CA LEU A 66 4.43 9.75 7.52
C LEU A 66 5.15 8.43 7.82
N SER A 67 5.40 7.63 6.80
CA SER A 67 6.03 6.32 6.97
C SER A 67 7.44 6.43 7.53
N VAL A 68 8.22 7.39 7.05
CA VAL A 68 9.57 7.63 7.55
C VAL A 68 9.52 8.11 9.00
N ASP A 69 8.61 9.03 9.31
CA ASP A 69 8.49 9.55 10.67
C ASP A 69 8.13 8.46 11.66
N LEU A 70 7.13 7.65 11.34
CA LEU A 70 6.72 6.55 12.22
C LEU A 70 7.83 5.51 12.35
N GLY A 71 8.49 5.17 11.25
CA GLY A 71 9.57 4.19 11.26
C GLY A 71 10.80 4.66 12.02
N SER A 72 11.03 5.99 12.08
CA SER A 72 12.21 6.53 12.72
C SER A 72 12.20 6.41 14.25
N ARG A 73 11.04 6.08 14.82
CA ARG A 73 10.88 5.97 16.27
C ARG A 73 11.39 4.65 16.84
N GLY A 74 11.72 3.68 15.98
CA GLY A 74 12.26 2.39 16.41
C GLY A 74 11.22 1.43 16.96
N THR A 75 9.92 1.73 16.81
CA THR A 75 8.84 0.87 17.32
C THR A 75 8.18 0.03 16.24
N VAL A 76 8.22 0.49 14.98
CA VAL A 76 7.58 -0.21 13.86
C VAL A 76 8.44 -0.16 12.63
N ASN A 77 8.29 -1.18 11.79
CA ASN A 77 8.71 -1.16 10.39
C ASN A 77 7.43 -1.16 9.56
N ILE A 78 7.37 -0.31 8.54
CA ILE A 78 6.15 -0.12 7.77
C ILE A 78 6.41 -0.40 6.30
N LEU A 79 5.54 -1.24 5.73
CA LEU A 79 5.46 -1.44 4.29
C LEU A 79 4.29 -0.60 3.81
N THR A 80 4.56 0.40 2.98
CA THR A 80 3.55 1.35 2.50
C THR A 80 3.21 1.04 1.06
N LEU A 81 1.95 0.75 0.80
CA LEU A 81 1.48 0.31 -0.51
C LEU A 81 0.39 1.25 -1.02
N PRO A 82 0.60 1.91 -2.18
CA PRO A 82 -0.50 2.64 -2.81
C PRO A 82 -1.57 1.65 -3.25
N ALA A 83 -2.83 2.00 -3.04
CA ALA A 83 -3.95 1.14 -3.38
C ALA A 83 -4.75 1.78 -4.51
N LEU A 84 -5.25 0.95 -5.40
CA LEU A 84 -6.11 1.39 -6.49
C LEU A 84 -7.56 1.11 -6.10
N SER A 85 -8.48 1.95 -6.57
CA SER A 85 -9.88 1.60 -6.44
C SER A 85 -10.20 0.52 -7.47
N THR A 86 -11.09 -0.39 -7.12
CA THR A 86 -11.50 -1.46 -8.04
C THR A 86 -12.10 -0.85 -9.30
N ASP A 87 -12.99 0.12 -9.14
CA ASP A 87 -13.64 0.75 -10.29
C ASP A 87 -12.65 1.45 -11.21
N GLY A 88 -11.70 2.19 -10.63
CA GLY A 88 -10.67 2.87 -11.42
C GLY A 88 -9.78 1.87 -12.14
N PHE A 89 -9.41 0.80 -11.46
CA PHE A 89 -8.57 -0.23 -12.05
C PHE A 89 -9.28 -0.92 -13.23
N LEU A 90 -10.56 -1.30 -13.03
CA LEU A 90 -11.33 -1.92 -14.09
C LEU A 90 -11.53 -0.98 -15.28
N ALA A 91 -11.77 0.30 -15.02
CA ALA A 91 -11.90 1.28 -16.10
C ALA A 91 -10.61 1.38 -16.91
N THR A 92 -9.46 1.36 -16.23
CA THR A 92 -8.18 1.38 -16.92
C THR A 92 -8.00 0.15 -17.79
N LEU A 93 -8.36 -1.03 -17.29
CA LEU A 93 -8.24 -2.25 -18.07
C LEU A 93 -9.13 -2.20 -19.31
N LYS A 94 -10.33 -1.69 -19.19
CA LYS A 94 -11.24 -1.55 -20.33
C LYS A 94 -10.68 -0.56 -21.36
N GLY A 95 -10.12 0.53 -20.87
CA GLY A 95 -9.51 1.53 -21.74
C GLY A 95 -8.25 1.03 -22.42
N SER A 96 -7.51 0.12 -21.79
CA SER A 96 -6.25 -0.38 -22.34
C SER A 96 -6.44 -1.56 -23.28
N GLU A 97 -7.66 -1.95 -23.53
CA GLU A 97 -7.95 -3.01 -24.47
C GLU A 97 -7.37 -2.72 -25.84
N GLN A 98 -7.37 -1.45 -26.20
CA GLN A 98 -6.76 -1.01 -27.46
C GLN A 98 -5.28 -1.33 -27.53
N LEU A 99 -4.60 -1.16 -26.41
CA LEU A 99 -3.18 -1.46 -26.35
C LEU A 99 -2.94 -2.96 -26.52
N ALA A 100 -3.77 -3.77 -25.90
CA ALA A 100 -3.67 -5.21 -26.05
C ALA A 100 -3.99 -5.66 -27.48
N ALA A 101 -4.90 -4.98 -28.12
CA ALA A 101 -5.26 -5.28 -29.51
C ALA A 101 -4.24 -4.76 -30.49
N ALA A 102 -3.40 -3.84 -30.07
CA ALA A 102 -2.33 -3.36 -30.93
C ALA A 102 -1.44 -4.54 -31.22
N PRO A 103 -1.26 -4.83 -32.42
CA PRO A 103 -0.50 -5.98 -32.75
C PRO A 103 0.91 -5.73 -32.47
N VAL A 104 0.94 -5.94 -31.97
CA VAL A 104 1.75 -5.68 -31.77
C VAL A 104 2.55 -5.83 -32.54
N VAL A 105 2.68 -5.53 -32.81
CA VAL A 105 3.11 -5.55 -33.50
C VAL A 105 3.72 -6.22 -33.97
N GLY A 106 3.73 -6.59 -34.10
CA GLY A 106 4.07 -7.21 -34.58
C GLY A 106 4.33 -8.04 -34.24
N GLY A 107 4.30 -8.50 -33.98
CA GLY A 107 4.32 -9.10 -33.66
C GLY A 107 4.51 -9.63 -32.99
N GLY A 108 4.54 -10.06 -32.64
CA GLY A 108 4.43 -10.43 -31.97
C GLY A 108 4.24 -10.80 -31.14
N GLU A 109 4.30 -10.85 -30.86
CA GLU A 109 4.05 -10.87 -30.15
C GLU A 109 3.83 -11.41 -29.50
N THR A 110 4.26 -11.72 -29.44
CA THR A 110 3.97 -11.78 -28.90
C THR A 110 3.75 -12.18 -28.14
N GLY A 111 4.12 -12.49 -27.86
CA GLY A 111 3.92 -12.40 -27.15
C GLY A 111 3.59 -12.65 -26.27
N ALA A 112 4.16 -12.91 -26.26
CA ALA A 112 3.93 -12.75 -25.57
C ALA A 112 3.64 -12.89 -24.63
N THR A 113 3.90 -12.85 -24.49
CA THR A 113 3.74 -12.56 -23.78
C THR A 113 3.36 -12.71 -22.87
N THR A 114 3.58 -12.64 -23.07
CA THR A 114 3.42 -12.39 -22.48
C THR A 114 2.97 -12.57 -21.50
N SER A 115 3.44 -12.48 -21.86
CA SER A 115 3.29 -12.23 -21.25
C SER A 115 2.86 -12.36 -20.28
N ARG A 116 2.95 -12.16 -20.63
CA ARG A 116 2.95 -11.99 -20.15
C ARG A 116 2.55 -12.14 -19.34
N SER A 117 2.83 -11.89 -19.84
CA SER A 117 2.67 -11.69 -19.57
C SER A 117 2.39 -11.99 -18.74
N ARG A 118 2.73 -11.79 -19.13
CA ARG A 118 2.78 -11.74 -18.85
C ARG A 118 2.69 -11.86 -18.07
N LYS A 119 2.99 -11.55 -18.40
CA LYS A 119 3.05 -11.25 -18.13
C LYS A 119 2.76 -11.24 -17.48
N ARG A 120 3.23 -11.11 -17.87
CA ARG A 120 3.14 -10.70 -17.73
C ARG A 120 2.84 -10.67 -16.96
N THR A 121 3.04 -10.35 -17.46
CA THR A 121 2.88 -9.93 -17.10
C THR A 121 2.73 -9.97 -16.47
N THR A 122 3.57 -9.89 -16.71
CA THR A 122 3.50 -9.40 -16.36
C THR A 122 3.30 -9.53 -15.93
N ARG A 123 4.29 -9.48 -15.99
CA ARG A 123 4.12 -9.09 -15.81
C ARG A 123 3.71 -9.31 -15.15
N SER A 124 3.88 -9.51 -15.10
CA SER A 124 3.45 -9.27 -14.69
C SER A 124 3.08 -9.54 -14.27
N SER A 125 3.60 -9.47 -14.27
CA SER A 125 3.31 -9.26 -14.07
C SER A 125 3.06 -9.40 -13.90
#